data_6e465d7ca8ae67b682ff8b2876b16635
#
_entry.id   6e465d7ca8ae67b682ff8b2876b16635
#
_cell.length_a   1.000
_cell.length_b   1.000
_cell.length_c   1.000
_cell.angle_alpha   90.00
_cell.angle_beta   90.00
_cell.angle_gamma   90.00
#
_symmetry.space_group_name_H-M   'P 1'
#
loop_
_entity.id
_entity.type
_entity.pdbx_description
1 polymer ?
#
loop_
_entity_poly.entity_id
_entity_poly.type
_entity_poly.pdbx_seq_one_letter_code
_entity_poly.pdbx_strand_id
1 'polypeptide(L)'
;MGEEASYRKVDDTISAVEGGWEFTSEVAEHFDTHVHKSIPLYEQVQLMTADMSEWFVHNGSTVYDIGSSTGETIFHLQKKHAFKENVRFIGIDNSEMMVKQARKKVSTNNVQFLHQDVVQTKFEEADLVISLFTMQFLGMPERTQVLRGVYRCLRSGGALIMAEKVLAEEGRFDEMWVELYWDFKKGQGLTDDQILQKARSIRGILRPITLTEQIRLLRRTGFNSVDVFLKWYNFAGILAIKTDISPVQFTGYETIADVGDGSAPQSDFTFGDKHGGG
;
A
#
# COMPACT_ATOMS: atom_id res chain seq x y z
N MET A 1 -32.24 -18.93 -17.16
CA MET A 1 -32.44 -17.47 -17.12
C MET A 1 -31.25 -16.92 -16.39
N GLY A 2 -30.29 -16.28 -17.12
CA GLY A 2 -29.16 -15.63 -16.48
C GLY A 2 -29.67 -14.38 -15.78
N GLU A 3 -29.38 -14.25 -14.49
CA GLU A 3 -29.58 -12.98 -13.78
C GLU A 3 -28.71 -11.93 -14.48
N GLU A 4 -29.35 -10.90 -15.06
CA GLU A 4 -28.62 -9.72 -15.52
C GLU A 4 -27.88 -9.11 -14.32
N ALA A 5 -26.56 -8.97 -14.45
CA ALA A 5 -25.73 -8.37 -13.42
C ALA A 5 -26.25 -6.94 -13.13
N SER A 6 -26.79 -6.74 -11.92
CA SER A 6 -27.38 -5.46 -11.53
C SER A 6 -26.28 -4.48 -11.15
N TYR A 7 -26.05 -3.45 -11.98
CA TYR A 7 -25.14 -2.34 -11.65
C TYR A 7 -25.73 -1.49 -10.51
N ARG A 8 -24.91 -1.17 -9.54
CA ARG A 8 -25.26 -0.33 -8.38
C ARG A 8 -24.29 0.83 -8.26
N LYS A 9 -24.79 2.00 -7.88
CA LYS A 9 -23.95 3.18 -7.64
C LYS A 9 -23.01 2.95 -6.44
N VAL A 10 -21.73 3.19 -6.66
CA VAL A 10 -20.68 3.16 -5.62
C VAL A 10 -20.21 4.57 -5.22
N ASP A 11 -20.58 5.57 -6.05
CA ASP A 11 -20.62 6.99 -5.76
C ASP A 11 -21.61 7.66 -6.74
N ASP A 12 -21.57 9.00 -6.82
CA ASP A 12 -22.51 9.74 -7.69
C ASP A 12 -22.27 9.50 -9.18
N THR A 13 -21.06 9.10 -9.57
CA THR A 13 -20.57 9.02 -10.95
C THR A 13 -20.21 7.61 -11.40
N ILE A 14 -19.98 6.66 -10.50
CA ILE A 14 -19.48 5.32 -10.81
C ILE A 14 -20.48 4.27 -10.35
N SER A 15 -20.71 3.28 -11.23
CA SER A 15 -21.53 2.11 -10.93
C SER A 15 -20.70 0.83 -11.09
N ALA A 16 -20.99 -0.19 -10.25
CA ALA A 16 -20.31 -1.49 -10.31
C ALA A 16 -21.28 -2.62 -9.94
N VAL A 17 -20.89 -3.85 -10.30
CA VAL A 17 -21.57 -5.07 -9.88
C VAL A 17 -20.87 -5.72 -8.69
N GLU A 18 -21.54 -6.59 -7.97
CA GLU A 18 -20.96 -7.35 -6.86
C GLU A 18 -19.81 -8.24 -7.36
N GLY A 19 -18.63 -8.15 -6.71
CA GLY A 19 -17.43 -8.89 -7.10
C GLY A 19 -16.90 -8.57 -8.50
N GLY A 20 -17.36 -7.47 -9.11
CA GLY A 20 -17.03 -7.08 -10.50
C GLY A 20 -16.46 -5.68 -10.61
N TRP A 21 -15.63 -5.25 -9.64
CA TRP A 21 -14.94 -3.97 -9.75
C TRP A 21 -13.89 -4.02 -10.87
N GLU A 22 -14.06 -3.15 -11.85
CA GLU A 22 -13.14 -2.98 -12.97
C GLU A 22 -12.79 -1.50 -13.17
N PHE A 23 -11.60 -1.24 -13.69
CA PHE A 23 -11.15 0.10 -14.05
C PHE A 23 -11.58 0.47 -15.47
N THR A 24 -12.89 0.66 -15.65
CA THR A 24 -13.55 1.01 -16.92
C THR A 24 -13.25 2.46 -17.32
N SER A 25 -13.71 2.88 -18.51
CA SER A 25 -13.63 4.29 -18.94
C SER A 25 -14.34 5.25 -17.98
N GLU A 26 -15.54 4.88 -17.50
CA GLU A 26 -16.30 5.65 -16.50
C GLU A 26 -15.51 5.83 -15.22
N VAL A 27 -14.91 4.73 -14.70
CA VAL A 27 -14.06 4.78 -13.52
C VAL A 27 -12.84 5.66 -13.76
N ALA A 28 -12.17 5.53 -14.92
CA ALA A 28 -10.96 6.29 -15.22
C ALA A 28 -11.22 7.81 -15.36
N GLU A 29 -12.38 8.21 -15.85
CA GLU A 29 -12.76 9.63 -15.97
C GLU A 29 -13.03 10.28 -14.60
N HIS A 30 -13.55 9.54 -13.65
CA HIS A 30 -13.95 10.04 -12.33
C HIS A 30 -13.03 9.55 -11.21
N PHE A 31 -11.97 8.83 -11.54
CA PHE A 31 -11.10 8.15 -10.57
C PHE A 31 -10.54 9.08 -9.52
N ASP A 32 -9.95 10.21 -9.94
CA ASP A 32 -9.29 11.12 -9.01
C ASP A 32 -10.27 11.65 -7.96
N THR A 33 -11.50 12.00 -8.36
CA THR A 33 -12.55 12.42 -7.40
C THR A 33 -13.02 11.28 -6.51
N HIS A 34 -13.19 10.07 -7.09
CA HIS A 34 -13.66 8.89 -6.36
C HIS A 34 -12.63 8.42 -5.32
N VAL A 35 -11.35 8.38 -5.68
CA VAL A 35 -10.31 7.84 -4.81
C VAL A 35 -10.11 8.70 -3.57
N HIS A 36 -10.20 10.03 -3.67
CA HIS A 36 -10.12 10.94 -2.53
C HIS A 36 -11.26 10.73 -1.51
N LYS A 37 -12.46 10.38 -1.99
CA LYS A 37 -13.59 10.02 -1.11
C LYS A 37 -13.45 8.63 -0.49
N SER A 38 -12.66 7.75 -1.12
CA SER A 38 -12.59 6.32 -0.77
C SER A 38 -11.33 5.93 -0.02
N ILE A 39 -10.20 6.62 -0.21
CA ILE A 39 -8.92 6.33 0.44
C ILE A 39 -8.53 7.51 1.32
N PRO A 40 -8.45 7.31 2.64
CA PRO A 40 -8.04 8.38 3.55
C PRO A 40 -6.59 8.78 3.27
N LEU A 41 -6.33 10.09 3.40
CA LEU A 41 -5.00 10.70 3.21
C LEU A 41 -4.35 10.40 1.83
N TYR A 42 -5.17 10.16 0.78
CA TYR A 42 -4.65 9.76 -0.53
C TYR A 42 -3.66 10.78 -1.11
N GLU A 43 -4.01 12.05 -1.14
CA GLU A 43 -3.15 13.14 -1.58
C GLU A 43 -1.90 13.26 -0.70
N GLN A 44 -2.05 13.17 0.63
CA GLN A 44 -0.94 13.24 1.58
C GLN A 44 0.06 12.10 1.35
N VAL A 45 -0.41 10.89 1.07
CA VAL A 45 0.46 9.75 0.73
C VAL A 45 1.27 10.04 -0.54
N GLN A 46 0.66 10.64 -1.56
CA GLN A 46 1.37 11.02 -2.79
C GLN A 46 2.40 12.11 -2.54
N LEU A 47 2.05 13.14 -1.77
CA LEU A 47 2.99 14.21 -1.40
C LEU A 47 4.15 13.69 -0.54
N MET A 48 3.88 12.86 0.47
CA MET A 48 4.91 12.21 1.29
C MET A 48 5.81 11.32 0.42
N THR A 49 5.25 10.61 -0.56
CA THR A 49 5.99 9.80 -1.52
C THR A 49 6.93 10.68 -2.35
N ALA A 50 6.44 11.82 -2.85
CA ALA A 50 7.25 12.78 -3.59
C ALA A 50 8.36 13.38 -2.71
N ASP A 51 8.08 13.68 -1.44
CA ASP A 51 9.09 14.18 -0.50
C ASP A 51 10.17 13.14 -0.20
N MET A 52 9.78 11.89 0.13
CA MET A 52 10.73 10.79 0.37
C MET A 52 11.56 10.46 -0.86
N SER A 53 11.03 10.66 -2.07
CA SER A 53 11.75 10.36 -3.32
C SER A 53 13.03 11.18 -3.51
N GLU A 54 13.18 12.32 -2.80
CA GLU A 54 14.39 13.15 -2.87
C GLU A 54 15.67 12.42 -2.43
N TRP A 55 15.53 11.44 -1.54
CA TRP A 55 16.65 10.62 -1.05
C TRP A 55 17.13 9.58 -2.05
N PHE A 56 16.31 9.24 -3.05
CA PHE A 56 16.57 8.12 -3.96
C PHE A 56 16.72 8.53 -5.42
N VAL A 57 16.12 9.66 -5.80
CA VAL A 57 16.16 10.14 -7.19
C VAL A 57 17.30 11.13 -7.38
N HIS A 58 18.18 10.83 -8.34
CA HIS A 58 19.33 11.64 -8.72
C HIS A 58 19.32 11.90 -10.25
N ASN A 59 20.28 12.63 -10.77
CA ASN A 59 20.45 12.75 -12.23
C ASN A 59 20.66 11.35 -12.83
N GLY A 60 19.94 11.03 -13.89
CA GLY A 60 20.00 9.74 -14.57
C GLY A 60 19.20 8.62 -13.92
N SER A 61 18.46 8.88 -12.84
CA SER A 61 17.65 7.87 -12.14
C SER A 61 16.50 7.34 -12.98
N THR A 62 16.14 6.08 -12.73
CA THR A 62 14.93 5.44 -13.23
C THR A 62 13.97 5.19 -12.08
N VAL A 63 12.71 5.64 -12.24
CA VAL A 63 11.64 5.54 -11.26
C VAL A 63 10.47 4.79 -11.87
N TYR A 64 9.99 3.73 -11.19
CA TYR A 64 8.77 3.02 -11.55
C TYR A 64 7.62 3.39 -10.62
N ASP A 65 6.42 3.49 -11.20
CA ASP A 65 5.16 3.59 -10.48
C ASP A 65 4.26 2.42 -10.91
N ILE A 66 4.07 1.46 -10.01
CA ILE A 66 3.30 0.22 -10.23
C ILE A 66 1.84 0.47 -9.86
N GLY A 67 0.93 0.28 -10.81
CA GLY A 67 -0.47 0.68 -10.70
C GLY A 67 -0.59 2.20 -10.77
N SER A 68 0.04 2.78 -11.80
CA SER A 68 0.16 4.24 -11.95
C SER A 68 -1.18 4.95 -12.18
N SER A 69 -2.26 4.20 -12.45
CA SER A 69 -3.61 4.73 -12.60
C SER A 69 -3.65 5.93 -13.57
N THR A 70 -4.24 7.05 -13.17
CA THR A 70 -4.32 8.29 -13.95
C THR A 70 -3.00 9.11 -13.96
N GLY A 71 -1.92 8.59 -13.37
CA GLY A 71 -0.58 9.20 -13.41
C GLY A 71 -0.33 10.30 -12.39
N GLU A 72 -1.18 10.46 -11.36
CA GLU A 72 -1.06 11.54 -10.37
C GLU A 72 0.25 11.49 -9.59
N THR A 73 0.67 10.30 -9.14
CA THR A 73 1.95 10.11 -8.44
C THR A 73 3.13 10.57 -9.31
N ILE A 74 3.17 10.14 -10.57
CA ILE A 74 4.22 10.56 -11.52
C ILE A 74 4.18 12.08 -11.75
N PHE A 75 3.00 12.68 -11.82
CA PHE A 75 2.86 14.12 -11.94
C PHE A 75 3.52 14.88 -10.77
N HIS A 76 3.30 14.44 -9.54
CA HIS A 76 3.96 15.01 -8.36
C HIS A 76 5.47 14.80 -8.37
N LEU A 77 5.93 13.60 -8.73
CA LEU A 77 7.35 13.28 -8.83
C LEU A 77 8.06 14.10 -9.91
N GLN A 78 7.44 14.25 -11.08
CA GLN A 78 7.99 15.04 -12.16
C GLN A 78 8.17 16.50 -11.78
N LYS A 79 7.18 17.09 -11.10
CA LYS A 79 7.28 18.44 -10.53
C LYS A 79 8.42 18.54 -9.51
N LYS A 80 8.49 17.58 -8.59
CA LYS A 80 9.49 17.55 -7.51
C LYS A 80 10.91 17.48 -8.05
N HIS A 81 11.11 16.74 -9.14
CA HIS A 81 12.42 16.50 -9.74
C HIS A 81 12.66 17.24 -11.06
N ALA A 82 11.90 18.30 -11.33
CA ALA A 82 11.99 19.06 -12.58
C ALA A 82 13.38 19.66 -12.88
N PHE A 83 14.19 19.85 -11.84
CA PHE A 83 15.56 20.38 -11.94
C PHE A 83 16.64 19.30 -12.10
N LYS A 84 16.26 18.00 -12.02
CA LYS A 84 17.18 16.87 -12.19
C LYS A 84 17.23 16.45 -13.66
N GLU A 85 18.43 16.16 -14.14
CA GLU A 85 18.66 15.81 -15.54
C GLU A 85 18.52 14.30 -15.77
N ASN A 86 17.97 13.92 -16.93
CA ASN A 86 17.91 12.54 -17.42
C ASN A 86 17.16 11.57 -16.49
N VAL A 87 16.27 12.06 -15.63
CA VAL A 87 15.40 11.20 -14.82
C VAL A 87 14.29 10.60 -15.70
N ARG A 88 14.11 9.29 -15.65
CA ARG A 88 13.05 8.57 -16.36
C ARG A 88 11.98 8.12 -15.38
N PHE A 89 10.72 8.41 -15.70
CA PHE A 89 9.55 7.95 -14.95
C PHE A 89 8.76 6.97 -15.81
N ILE A 90 8.47 5.78 -15.26
CA ILE A 90 7.80 4.69 -15.96
C ILE A 90 6.59 4.27 -15.13
N GLY A 91 5.39 4.63 -15.59
CA GLY A 91 4.13 4.18 -15.00
C GLY A 91 3.67 2.87 -15.66
N ILE A 92 3.24 1.92 -14.85
CA ILE A 92 2.71 0.63 -15.31
C ILE A 92 1.30 0.47 -14.76
N ASP A 93 0.33 0.20 -15.64
CA ASP A 93 -1.03 -0.12 -15.24
C ASP A 93 -1.64 -1.15 -16.20
N ASN A 94 -2.46 -2.05 -15.68
CA ASN A 94 -3.14 -3.08 -16.46
C ASN A 94 -4.48 -2.62 -17.09
N SER A 95 -4.90 -1.38 -16.80
CA SER A 95 -6.07 -0.76 -17.41
C SER A 95 -5.66 0.19 -18.54
N GLU A 96 -6.05 -0.15 -19.76
CA GLU A 96 -5.81 0.72 -20.93
C GLU A 96 -6.43 2.11 -20.73
N MET A 97 -7.61 2.18 -20.08
CA MET A 97 -8.31 3.43 -19.84
C MET A 97 -7.56 4.33 -18.88
N MET A 98 -7.00 3.75 -17.79
CA MET A 98 -6.12 4.48 -16.85
C MET A 98 -4.87 5.01 -17.56
N VAL A 99 -4.20 4.17 -18.34
CA VAL A 99 -3.01 4.58 -19.11
C VAL A 99 -3.34 5.70 -20.09
N LYS A 100 -4.50 5.68 -20.74
CA LYS A 100 -4.95 6.77 -21.62
C LYS A 100 -5.12 8.09 -20.86
N GLN A 101 -5.69 8.06 -19.67
CA GLN A 101 -5.83 9.26 -18.82
C GLN A 101 -4.48 9.76 -18.33
N ALA A 102 -3.60 8.86 -17.88
CA ALA A 102 -2.25 9.20 -17.43
C ALA A 102 -1.45 9.93 -18.54
N ARG A 103 -1.50 9.42 -19.78
CA ARG A 103 -0.84 10.05 -20.94
C ARG A 103 -1.40 11.43 -21.29
N LYS A 104 -2.69 11.69 -21.02
CA LYS A 104 -3.28 13.03 -21.18
C LYS A 104 -2.81 13.99 -20.07
N LYS A 105 -2.69 13.49 -18.84
CA LYS A 105 -2.32 14.28 -17.66
C LYS A 105 -0.84 14.66 -17.69
N VAL A 106 0.03 13.72 -18.04
CA VAL A 106 1.49 13.92 -18.06
C VAL A 106 2.03 13.51 -19.43
N SER A 107 2.42 14.51 -20.22
CA SER A 107 2.95 14.33 -21.57
C SER A 107 4.30 15.02 -21.71
N THR A 108 5.36 14.37 -21.22
CA THR A 108 6.74 14.86 -21.29
C THR A 108 7.66 13.73 -21.76
N ASN A 109 8.79 14.10 -22.37
CA ASN A 109 9.70 13.15 -23.02
C ASN A 109 10.36 12.15 -22.06
N ASN A 110 10.39 12.46 -20.78
CA ASN A 110 11.01 11.64 -19.75
C ASN A 110 9.99 10.79 -18.96
N VAL A 111 8.71 10.77 -19.38
CA VAL A 111 7.63 9.97 -18.76
C VAL A 111 7.09 8.99 -19.80
N GLN A 112 6.98 7.74 -19.39
CA GLN A 112 6.37 6.67 -20.18
C GLN A 112 5.29 5.95 -19.37
N PHE A 113 4.11 5.77 -19.94
CA PHE A 113 3.06 4.93 -19.35
C PHE A 113 2.86 3.66 -20.19
N LEU A 114 2.96 2.51 -19.55
CA LEU A 114 2.85 1.18 -20.15
C LEU A 114 1.53 0.53 -19.75
N HIS A 115 0.72 0.15 -20.74
CA HIS A 115 -0.41 -0.75 -20.53
C HIS A 115 0.15 -2.17 -20.43
N GLN A 116 0.35 -2.65 -19.19
CA GLN A 116 1.01 -3.94 -18.95
C GLN A 116 0.64 -4.49 -17.58
N ASP A 117 0.54 -5.83 -17.49
CA ASP A 117 0.44 -6.53 -16.22
C ASP A 117 1.80 -6.52 -15.51
N VAL A 118 1.81 -6.00 -14.28
CA VAL A 118 3.02 -5.92 -13.46
C VAL A 118 3.62 -7.30 -13.15
N VAL A 119 2.80 -8.34 -13.07
CA VAL A 119 3.26 -9.73 -12.83
C VAL A 119 4.16 -10.23 -13.96
N GLN A 120 3.92 -9.75 -15.18
CA GLN A 120 4.69 -10.11 -16.39
C GLN A 120 5.79 -9.09 -16.70
N THR A 121 5.91 -8.03 -15.93
CA THR A 121 6.86 -6.95 -16.19
C THR A 121 8.29 -7.39 -15.90
N LYS A 122 9.18 -7.15 -16.87
CA LYS A 122 10.63 -7.22 -16.69
C LYS A 122 11.12 -5.82 -16.40
N PHE A 123 11.41 -5.56 -15.14
CA PHE A 123 11.96 -4.29 -14.70
C PHE A 123 13.41 -4.12 -15.18
N GLU A 124 13.74 -2.94 -15.70
CA GLU A 124 15.11 -2.49 -15.84
C GLU A 124 15.65 -2.03 -14.48
N GLU A 125 16.96 -1.77 -14.41
CA GLU A 125 17.59 -1.25 -13.20
C GLU A 125 16.98 0.09 -12.78
N ALA A 126 16.65 0.25 -11.50
CA ALA A 126 15.92 1.39 -10.98
C ALA A 126 16.49 1.89 -9.63
N ASP A 127 16.24 3.14 -9.34
CA ASP A 127 16.62 3.78 -8.08
C ASP A 127 15.44 3.84 -7.11
N LEU A 128 14.22 3.95 -7.65
CA LEU A 128 13.00 4.02 -6.88
C LEU A 128 11.87 3.25 -7.57
N VAL A 129 11.14 2.47 -6.78
CA VAL A 129 9.88 1.86 -7.20
C VAL A 129 8.79 2.31 -6.23
N ILE A 130 7.64 2.67 -6.77
CA ILE A 130 6.47 3.12 -6.02
C ILE A 130 5.31 2.16 -6.32
N SER A 131 4.50 1.87 -5.31
CA SER A 131 3.28 1.08 -5.44
C SER A 131 2.25 1.56 -4.42
N LEU A 132 1.35 2.42 -4.85
CA LEU A 132 0.31 2.98 -3.97
C LEU A 132 -1.02 2.29 -4.22
N PHE A 133 -1.51 1.55 -3.21
CA PHE A 133 -2.80 0.86 -3.21
C PHE A 133 -3.01 -0.16 -4.35
N THR A 134 -1.93 -0.81 -4.79
CA THR A 134 -1.92 -1.71 -5.95
C THR A 134 -1.69 -3.16 -5.57
N MET A 135 -0.72 -3.47 -4.70
CA MET A 135 -0.38 -4.86 -4.36
C MET A 135 -1.54 -5.59 -3.69
N GLN A 136 -2.46 -4.87 -3.06
CA GLN A 136 -3.67 -5.43 -2.44
C GLN A 136 -4.63 -6.11 -3.43
N PHE A 137 -4.46 -5.91 -4.73
CA PHE A 137 -5.24 -6.60 -5.77
C PHE A 137 -4.58 -7.91 -6.24
N LEU A 138 -3.32 -8.14 -5.89
CA LEU A 138 -2.57 -9.33 -6.27
C LEU A 138 -2.75 -10.46 -5.24
N GLY A 139 -2.82 -11.71 -5.71
CA GLY A 139 -2.69 -12.88 -4.85
C GLY A 139 -1.29 -12.99 -4.24
N MET A 140 -1.13 -13.78 -3.19
CA MET A 140 0.17 -13.90 -2.50
C MET A 140 1.31 -14.41 -3.39
N PRO A 141 1.10 -15.37 -4.31
CA PRO A 141 2.13 -15.78 -5.25
C PRO A 141 2.59 -14.64 -6.16
N GLU A 142 1.64 -13.95 -6.80
CA GLU A 142 1.90 -12.83 -7.71
C GLU A 142 2.57 -11.66 -6.98
N ARG A 143 2.05 -11.29 -5.81
CA ARG A 143 2.63 -10.24 -4.96
C ARG A 143 4.08 -10.55 -4.60
N THR A 144 4.37 -11.80 -4.22
CA THR A 144 5.73 -12.27 -3.91
C THR A 144 6.63 -12.19 -5.14
N GLN A 145 6.13 -12.59 -6.30
CA GLN A 145 6.86 -12.54 -7.57
C GLN A 145 7.23 -11.09 -7.93
N VAL A 146 6.26 -10.18 -7.87
CA VAL A 146 6.47 -8.75 -8.17
C VAL A 146 7.49 -8.14 -7.20
N LEU A 147 7.32 -8.33 -5.88
CA LEU A 147 8.24 -7.79 -4.88
C LEU A 147 9.67 -8.33 -5.01
N ARG A 148 9.84 -9.61 -5.40
CA ARG A 148 11.18 -10.14 -5.74
C ARG A 148 11.75 -9.50 -7.01
N GLY A 149 10.91 -9.22 -8.00
CA GLY A 149 11.29 -8.48 -9.22
C GLY A 149 11.76 -7.08 -8.88
N VAL A 150 11.00 -6.36 -8.05
CA VAL A 150 11.31 -5.03 -7.55
C VAL A 150 12.64 -5.03 -6.77
N TYR A 151 12.81 -5.95 -5.83
CA TYR A 151 14.07 -6.03 -5.08
C TYR A 151 15.28 -6.24 -6.00
N ARG A 152 15.14 -7.10 -7.01
CA ARG A 152 16.23 -7.38 -7.96
C ARG A 152 16.56 -6.19 -8.84
N CYS A 153 15.57 -5.45 -9.34
CA CYS A 153 15.80 -4.31 -10.21
C CYS A 153 16.34 -3.08 -9.49
N LEU A 154 16.07 -2.93 -8.20
CA LEU A 154 16.59 -1.81 -7.43
C LEU A 154 18.12 -1.87 -7.34
N ARG A 155 18.78 -0.72 -7.53
CA ARG A 155 20.18 -0.53 -7.18
C ARG A 155 20.38 -0.63 -5.67
N SER A 156 21.62 -0.89 -5.25
CA SER A 156 21.98 -0.72 -3.83
C SER A 156 21.71 0.71 -3.38
N GLY A 157 21.06 0.87 -2.23
CA GLY A 157 20.57 2.17 -1.75
C GLY A 157 19.25 2.61 -2.36
N GLY A 158 18.74 1.93 -3.39
CA GLY A 158 17.42 2.20 -3.96
C GLY A 158 16.28 1.73 -3.05
N ALA A 159 15.06 2.22 -3.30
CA ALA A 159 13.93 2.01 -2.41
C ALA A 159 12.64 1.58 -3.11
N LEU A 160 11.79 0.90 -2.35
CA LEU A 160 10.37 0.72 -2.60
C LEU A 160 9.58 1.56 -1.61
N ILE A 161 8.72 2.45 -2.11
CA ILE A 161 7.69 3.14 -1.33
C ILE A 161 6.34 2.50 -1.68
N MET A 162 5.62 2.00 -0.70
CA MET A 162 4.31 1.41 -0.92
C MET A 162 3.30 1.84 0.13
N ALA A 163 2.04 1.92 -0.27
CA ALA A 163 0.92 2.14 0.64
C ALA A 163 -0.20 1.18 0.29
N GLU A 164 -0.83 0.58 1.31
CA GLU A 164 -1.84 -0.45 1.12
C GLU A 164 -2.95 -0.36 2.17
N LYS A 165 -4.12 -0.85 1.83
CA LYS A 165 -5.09 -1.25 2.83
C LYS A 165 -4.57 -2.50 3.54
N VAL A 166 -4.65 -2.51 4.87
CA VAL A 166 -4.18 -3.61 5.71
C VAL A 166 -5.29 -4.12 6.62
N LEU A 167 -5.21 -5.39 7.02
CA LEU A 167 -6.04 -5.94 8.09
C LEU A 167 -5.44 -5.55 9.44
N ALA A 168 -6.26 -5.53 10.47
CA ALA A 168 -5.76 -5.51 11.83
C ALA A 168 -5.19 -6.88 12.23
N GLU A 169 -4.37 -6.93 13.28
CA GLU A 169 -3.80 -8.18 13.79
C GLU A 169 -4.86 -9.03 14.54
N GLU A 170 -5.89 -8.38 15.09
CA GLU A 170 -6.98 -9.03 15.83
C GLU A 170 -8.34 -8.56 15.30
N GLY A 171 -9.33 -9.47 15.28
CA GLY A 171 -10.68 -9.21 14.78
C GLY A 171 -11.37 -8.02 15.43
N ARG A 172 -11.18 -7.81 16.74
CA ARG A 172 -11.77 -6.68 17.46
C ARG A 172 -11.29 -5.33 16.92
N PHE A 173 -10.00 -5.21 16.60
CA PHE A 173 -9.47 -3.99 16.00
C PHE A 173 -9.92 -3.85 14.55
N ASP A 174 -10.07 -4.97 13.83
CA ASP A 174 -10.53 -4.93 12.44
C ASP A 174 -11.96 -4.38 12.35
N GLU A 175 -12.86 -4.80 13.24
CA GLU A 175 -14.22 -4.25 13.37
C GLU A 175 -14.18 -2.74 13.63
N MET A 176 -13.39 -2.28 14.62
CA MET A 176 -13.25 -0.86 14.93
C MET A 176 -12.73 -0.05 13.72
N TRP A 177 -11.71 -0.57 13.03
CA TRP A 177 -11.13 0.13 11.88
C TRP A 177 -12.09 0.18 10.69
N VAL A 178 -12.91 -0.85 10.49
CA VAL A 178 -13.94 -0.86 9.44
C VAL A 178 -15.01 0.18 9.72
N GLU A 179 -15.53 0.29 10.95
CA GLU A 179 -16.52 1.29 11.32
C GLU A 179 -16.01 2.71 11.15
N LEU A 180 -14.81 3.02 11.71
CA LEU A 180 -14.19 4.34 11.58
C LEU A 180 -13.87 4.70 10.11
N TYR A 181 -13.55 3.71 9.30
CA TYR A 181 -13.36 3.90 7.86
C TYR A 181 -14.69 4.22 7.14
N TRP A 182 -15.79 3.62 7.56
CA TRP A 182 -17.11 3.96 7.03
C TRP A 182 -17.53 5.36 7.43
N ASP A 183 -17.27 5.77 8.66
CA ASP A 183 -17.53 7.14 9.13
C ASP A 183 -16.71 8.17 8.34
N PHE A 184 -15.44 7.87 8.06
CA PHE A 184 -14.63 8.68 7.15
C PHE A 184 -15.33 8.85 5.80
N LYS A 185 -15.79 7.78 5.16
CA LYS A 185 -16.48 7.82 3.87
C LYS A 185 -17.77 8.63 3.91
N LYS A 186 -18.56 8.49 4.98
CA LYS A 186 -19.75 9.33 5.21
C LYS A 186 -19.35 10.81 5.32
N GLY A 187 -18.29 11.11 6.03
CA GLY A 187 -17.73 12.45 6.12
C GLY A 187 -17.28 13.03 4.76
N GLN A 188 -16.94 12.18 3.80
CA GLN A 188 -16.66 12.56 2.40
C GLN A 188 -17.92 12.69 1.53
N GLY A 189 -19.11 12.53 2.11
CA GLY A 189 -20.40 12.68 1.42
C GLY A 189 -20.93 11.42 0.75
N LEU A 190 -20.33 10.24 1.00
CA LEU A 190 -20.88 8.97 0.50
C LEU A 190 -22.04 8.50 1.39
N THR A 191 -23.10 7.97 0.77
CA THR A 191 -24.24 7.39 1.46
C THR A 191 -23.92 5.97 1.97
N ASP A 192 -24.68 5.47 2.96
CA ASP A 192 -24.54 4.11 3.48
C ASP A 192 -24.69 3.07 2.36
N ASP A 193 -25.63 3.29 1.43
CA ASP A 193 -25.83 2.38 0.30
C ASP A 193 -24.60 2.37 -0.65
N GLN A 194 -24.07 3.54 -1.01
CA GLN A 194 -22.85 3.64 -1.83
C GLN A 194 -21.64 2.95 -1.18
N ILE A 195 -21.46 3.12 0.13
CA ILE A 195 -20.39 2.47 0.91
C ILE A 195 -20.56 0.94 0.86
N LEU A 196 -21.78 0.44 1.07
CA LEU A 196 -22.09 -0.98 1.03
C LEU A 196 -21.90 -1.57 -0.37
N GLN A 197 -22.39 -0.88 -1.42
CA GLN A 197 -22.23 -1.32 -2.80
C GLN A 197 -20.76 -1.36 -3.21
N LYS A 198 -19.97 -0.36 -2.79
CA LYS A 198 -18.51 -0.40 -3.01
C LYS A 198 -17.87 -1.60 -2.31
N ALA A 199 -18.20 -1.86 -1.06
CA ALA A 199 -17.68 -3.02 -0.32
C ALA A 199 -18.02 -4.34 -1.03
N ARG A 200 -19.25 -4.47 -1.56
CA ARG A 200 -19.67 -5.63 -2.33
C ARG A 200 -18.96 -5.75 -3.67
N SER A 201 -18.74 -4.64 -4.38
CA SER A 201 -18.08 -4.65 -5.69
C SER A 201 -16.63 -5.11 -5.65
N ILE A 202 -15.90 -4.85 -4.55
CA ILE A 202 -14.51 -5.27 -4.35
C ILE A 202 -14.35 -6.61 -3.62
N ARG A 203 -15.45 -7.28 -3.29
CA ARG A 203 -15.43 -8.57 -2.58
C ARG A 203 -14.71 -9.62 -3.42
N GLY A 204 -13.70 -10.28 -2.81
CA GLY A 204 -12.86 -11.29 -3.48
C GLY A 204 -11.80 -10.71 -4.43
N ILE A 205 -11.89 -9.42 -4.78
CA ILE A 205 -10.91 -8.71 -5.62
C ILE A 205 -9.80 -8.12 -4.74
N LEU A 206 -10.19 -7.37 -3.70
CA LEU A 206 -9.24 -6.80 -2.75
C LEU A 206 -8.79 -7.87 -1.74
N ARG A 207 -7.48 -8.03 -1.58
CA ARG A 207 -6.84 -9.07 -0.75
C ARG A 207 -5.84 -8.45 0.23
N PRO A 208 -6.30 -7.62 1.17
CA PRO A 208 -5.42 -7.03 2.17
C PRO A 208 -4.86 -8.14 3.09
N ILE A 209 -3.65 -7.90 3.60
CA ILE A 209 -3.01 -8.69 4.65
C ILE A 209 -2.65 -7.77 5.81
N THR A 210 -2.24 -8.33 6.96
CA THR A 210 -1.85 -7.50 8.09
C THR A 210 -0.54 -6.75 7.81
N LEU A 211 -0.30 -5.66 8.55
CA LEU A 211 0.93 -4.89 8.42
C LEU A 211 2.16 -5.75 8.74
N THR A 212 2.05 -6.60 9.76
CA THR A 212 3.11 -7.55 10.14
C THR A 212 3.42 -8.54 9.01
N GLU A 213 2.40 -9.08 8.34
CA GLU A 213 2.59 -9.95 7.18
C GLU A 213 3.24 -9.21 5.99
N GLN A 214 2.85 -7.94 5.76
CA GLN A 214 3.45 -7.09 4.73
C GLN A 214 4.95 -6.91 4.97
N ILE A 215 5.35 -6.56 6.19
CA ILE A 215 6.75 -6.40 6.59
C ILE A 215 7.51 -7.73 6.47
N ARG A 216 6.92 -8.84 6.92
CA ARG A 216 7.52 -10.19 6.76
C ARG A 216 7.72 -10.55 5.30
N LEU A 217 6.75 -10.24 4.45
CA LEU A 217 6.84 -10.48 3.01
C LEU A 217 7.98 -9.69 2.38
N LEU A 218 8.10 -8.40 2.68
CA LEU A 218 9.21 -7.55 2.21
C LEU A 218 10.56 -8.13 2.64
N ARG A 219 10.71 -8.52 3.90
CA ARG A 219 11.94 -9.15 4.41
C ARG A 219 12.27 -10.46 3.70
N ARG A 220 11.29 -11.32 3.43
CA ARG A 220 11.46 -12.58 2.68
C ARG A 220 11.80 -12.35 1.21
N THR A 221 11.50 -11.20 0.65
CA THR A 221 11.86 -10.84 -0.73
C THR A 221 13.24 -10.17 -0.85
N GLY A 222 13.88 -9.85 0.28
CA GLY A 222 15.26 -9.36 0.34
C GLY A 222 15.46 -8.02 1.05
N PHE A 223 14.37 -7.26 1.30
CA PHE A 223 14.49 -5.97 1.98
C PHE A 223 14.81 -6.16 3.47
N ASN A 224 15.94 -5.65 3.92
CA ASN A 224 16.38 -5.72 5.31
C ASN A 224 16.08 -4.44 6.09
N SER A 225 16.03 -3.30 5.40
CA SER A 225 15.68 -1.99 5.97
C SER A 225 14.24 -1.66 5.58
N VAL A 226 13.31 -1.78 6.53
CA VAL A 226 11.87 -1.57 6.32
C VAL A 226 11.32 -0.76 7.49
N ASP A 227 10.65 0.35 7.19
CA ASP A 227 9.99 1.20 8.16
C ASP A 227 8.57 1.58 7.73
N VAL A 228 7.74 1.96 8.69
CA VAL A 228 6.35 2.37 8.48
C VAL A 228 6.27 3.89 8.62
N PHE A 229 6.08 4.60 7.52
CA PHE A 229 5.99 6.06 7.53
C PHE A 229 4.58 6.60 7.77
N LEU A 230 3.56 5.74 7.60
CA LEU A 230 2.15 6.09 7.81
C LEU A 230 1.37 4.90 8.34
N LYS A 231 0.51 5.14 9.34
CA LYS A 231 -0.55 4.23 9.76
C LYS A 231 -1.81 5.05 10.05
N TRP A 232 -2.89 4.75 9.30
CA TRP A 232 -4.21 5.29 9.53
C TRP A 232 -5.21 4.13 9.55
N TYR A 233 -5.68 3.72 10.74
CA TYR A 233 -6.56 2.57 10.96
C TYR A 233 -6.16 1.35 10.11
N ASN A 234 -6.91 1.06 9.03
CA ASN A 234 -6.68 -0.04 8.11
C ASN A 234 -5.92 0.37 6.83
N PHE A 235 -5.11 1.42 6.88
CA PHE A 235 -4.20 1.84 5.81
C PHE A 235 -2.79 2.03 6.37
N ALA A 236 -1.78 1.63 5.62
CA ALA A 236 -0.40 1.77 6.02
C ALA A 236 0.49 2.15 4.84
N GLY A 237 1.48 3.01 5.09
CA GLY A 237 2.57 3.36 4.19
C GLY A 237 3.88 2.77 4.69
N ILE A 238 4.65 2.15 3.80
CA ILE A 238 5.89 1.43 4.11
C ILE A 238 6.98 1.92 3.16
N LEU A 239 8.16 2.20 3.73
CA LEU A 239 9.40 2.43 3.01
C LEU A 239 10.32 1.23 3.20
N ALA A 240 10.82 0.66 2.12
CA ALA A 240 11.76 -0.45 2.14
C ALA A 240 12.98 -0.12 1.29
N ILE A 241 14.18 -0.17 1.87
CA ILE A 241 15.43 0.19 1.20
C ILE A 241 16.24 -1.07 0.93
N LYS A 242 16.77 -1.20 -0.29
CA LYS A 242 17.73 -2.24 -0.64
C LYS A 242 19.10 -1.85 -0.11
N THR A 243 19.60 -2.57 0.87
CA THR A 243 20.92 -2.38 1.45
C THR A 243 21.82 -3.58 1.17
N ASP A 244 23.10 -3.34 0.89
CA ASP A 244 24.11 -4.40 0.75
C ASP A 244 24.58 -4.93 2.12
N ILE A 245 24.11 -4.31 3.20
CA ILE A 245 24.48 -4.70 4.55
C ILE A 245 23.67 -5.94 4.92
N SER A 246 24.36 -7.04 5.22
CA SER A 246 23.75 -8.18 5.91
C SER A 246 22.99 -7.66 7.12
N PRO A 247 21.79 -8.20 7.44
CA PRO A 247 21.02 -7.70 8.57
C PRO A 247 21.94 -7.65 9.78
N VAL A 248 22.14 -6.46 10.33
CA VAL A 248 22.69 -6.33 11.69
C VAL A 248 21.72 -7.14 12.54
N GLN A 249 22.19 -8.25 13.08
CA GLN A 249 21.43 -8.98 14.08
C GLN A 249 21.29 -7.99 15.24
N PHE A 250 20.14 -7.32 15.32
CA PHE A 250 19.73 -6.67 16.54
C PHE A 250 19.49 -7.78 17.57
N THR A 251 20.57 -8.23 18.21
CA THR A 251 20.54 -9.06 19.41
C THR A 251 20.08 -8.20 20.58
N GLY A 252 18.81 -7.75 20.56
CA GLY A 252 18.33 -6.84 21.57
C GLY A 252 16.81 -6.72 21.69
N TYR A 253 16.06 -7.28 20.75
CA TYR A 253 14.64 -7.52 20.93
C TYR A 253 14.43 -9.02 20.97
N GLU A 254 14.52 -9.60 22.17
CA GLU A 254 13.90 -10.90 22.43
C GLU A 254 12.46 -10.79 22.00
N THR A 255 12.07 -11.56 21.00
CA THR A 255 10.67 -11.73 20.65
C THR A 255 9.99 -12.30 21.87
N ILE A 256 8.92 -11.65 22.34
CA ILE A 256 8.02 -12.11 23.41
C ILE A 256 7.46 -13.53 23.12
N ALA A 257 7.89 -14.20 22.08
CA ALA A 257 7.53 -15.56 21.70
C ALA A 257 8.33 -16.66 22.43
N ASP A 258 9.37 -16.33 23.20
CA ASP A 258 10.18 -17.27 24.01
C ASP A 258 9.91 -17.16 25.52
N VAL A 259 8.80 -16.59 25.93
CA VAL A 259 8.32 -16.83 27.30
C VAL A 259 7.70 -18.23 27.29
N GLY A 260 8.57 -19.21 27.54
CA GLY A 260 8.22 -20.60 27.73
C GLY A 260 7.13 -20.72 28.77
N ASP A 261 6.30 -21.70 28.52
CA ASP A 261 5.42 -22.46 29.39
C ASP A 261 5.54 -22.09 30.90
N GLY A 262 4.43 -21.49 31.38
CA GLY A 262 4.27 -20.95 32.71
C GLY A 262 4.63 -21.85 33.87
N SER A 263 5.81 -21.69 34.40
CA SER A 263 6.08 -21.93 35.80
C SER A 263 6.29 -20.59 36.50
N ALA A 264 5.20 -20.03 37.03
CA ALA A 264 5.25 -18.89 37.92
C ALA A 264 6.13 -19.23 39.13
N PRO A 265 7.10 -18.38 39.53
CA PRO A 265 7.77 -18.57 40.78
C PRO A 265 6.77 -18.37 41.92
N GLN A 266 6.61 -19.39 42.75
CA GLN A 266 5.87 -19.28 43.99
C GLN A 266 6.54 -18.20 44.86
N SER A 267 5.86 -17.08 45.01
CA SER A 267 6.29 -16.06 46.00
C SER A 267 5.87 -16.56 47.39
N ASP A 268 6.84 -17.00 48.17
CA ASP A 268 6.71 -17.15 49.63
C ASP A 268 6.52 -15.77 50.26
N PHE A 269 5.30 -15.30 50.32
CA PHE A 269 4.90 -14.23 51.23
C PHE A 269 4.39 -14.87 52.52
N THR A 270 5.26 -15.08 53.48
CA THR A 270 4.89 -15.32 54.89
C THR A 270 4.48 -13.99 55.50
N PHE A 271 3.19 -13.87 55.82
CA PHE A 271 2.71 -12.82 56.73
C PHE A 271 3.22 -13.15 58.14
N GLY A 272 4.11 -12.36 58.64
CA GLY A 272 4.53 -12.40 60.03
C GLY A 272 3.48 -11.75 60.91
N ASP A 273 2.77 -12.56 61.68
CA ASP A 273 1.99 -12.12 62.81
C ASP A 273 2.92 -11.46 63.88
N LYS A 274 2.72 -10.20 64.11
CA LYS A 274 3.21 -9.54 65.36
C LYS A 274 2.02 -9.33 66.29
N HIS A 275 1.79 -10.33 67.15
CA HIS A 275 1.18 -10.13 68.49
C HIS A 275 2.27 -9.74 69.49
N GLY A 276 1.97 -8.83 70.32
CA GLY A 276 2.69 -8.47 71.56
C GLY A 276 2.44 -7.02 71.86
N GLY A 277 1.64 -6.64 72.79
CA GLY A 277 1.65 -6.88 74.20
C GLY A 277 2.41 -5.74 74.88
N GLY A 278 1.70 -4.87 75.61
CA GLY A 278 2.24 -3.86 76.48
C GLY A 278 1.43 -2.59 76.52
#